data_25200328afdc18ad3cf8952b5313b0c6
#
_entry.id   25200328afdc18ad3cf8952b5313b0c6
#
_cell.length_a   1.000
_cell.length_b   1.000
_cell.length_c   1.000
_cell.angle_alpha   90.00
_cell.angle_beta   90.00
_cell.angle_gamma   90.00
#
_symmetry.space_group_name_H-M   'P 1'
#
loop_
_entity.id
_entity.type
_entity.pdbx_description
1 polymer ?
#
loop_
_entity_poly.entity_id
_entity_poly.type
_entity_poly.pdbx_seq_one_letter_code
_entity_poly.pdbx_strand_id
1 'polypeptide(L)'
;DSIVQRLIKYTKGSWSTFINRPSNVDINKKFVVFSVRDMEDELKPVAMYIVTHYIWNTIRKNLKKRLLVVDEAWWMMKSEDTASFLYSMAKRGRKYYLGLATITQDAADFMKSPYGVPIVTNSSIQLLLKQSPSTIEVLQKTFNLTDEEKYLLLESGVGEGIFFAGLKHVAIKIVSSYTEDQIITSDPSQILSIKKAKSDLAEEATAVKS
;
A
#
# COMPACT_ATOMS: atom_id res chain seq x y z
N ASP A 1 22.20 26.57 -10.21
CA ASP A 1 20.78 26.65 -10.63
C ASP A 1 19.97 27.31 -9.54
N SER A 2 19.29 28.41 -9.88
CA SER A 2 18.40 29.11 -8.97
C SER A 2 17.20 28.26 -8.58
N ILE A 3 16.68 28.41 -7.34
CA ILE A 3 15.42 27.77 -6.89
C ILE A 3 14.28 28.04 -7.88
N VAL A 4 14.26 29.24 -8.45
CA VAL A 4 13.26 29.65 -9.46
C VAL A 4 13.33 28.73 -10.70
N GLN A 5 14.52 28.42 -11.20
CA GLN A 5 14.69 27.52 -12.36
C GLN A 5 14.20 26.10 -12.07
N ARG A 6 14.45 25.60 -10.85
CA ARG A 6 13.97 24.28 -10.44
C ARG A 6 12.45 24.22 -10.32
N LEU A 7 11.80 25.32 -9.94
CA LEU A 7 10.35 25.41 -9.80
C LEU A 7 9.60 25.64 -11.12
N ILE A 8 10.27 26.10 -12.18
CA ILE A 8 9.62 26.40 -13.47
C ILE A 8 8.88 25.18 -14.03
N LYS A 9 9.45 23.97 -13.94
CA LYS A 9 8.83 22.75 -14.44
C LYS A 9 7.50 22.43 -13.75
N TYR A 10 7.33 22.84 -12.50
CA TYR A 10 6.12 22.64 -11.70
C TYR A 10 5.10 23.77 -11.85
N THR A 11 5.53 24.96 -12.22
CA THR A 11 4.67 26.15 -12.26
C THR A 11 4.22 26.53 -13.67
N LYS A 12 5.08 26.35 -14.67
CA LYS A 12 4.84 26.72 -16.10
C LYS A 12 5.22 25.61 -17.07
N GLY A 13 5.98 24.58 -16.64
CA GLY A 13 6.46 23.48 -17.47
C GLY A 13 5.46 22.32 -17.53
N SER A 14 5.95 21.15 -18.00
CA SER A 14 5.16 19.94 -18.25
C SER A 14 4.32 19.48 -17.06
N TRP A 15 4.78 19.71 -15.83
CA TRP A 15 4.09 19.26 -14.62
C TRP A 15 3.19 20.31 -13.96
N SER A 16 3.08 21.50 -14.58
CA SER A 16 2.22 22.59 -14.07
C SER A 16 0.73 22.20 -14.05
N THR A 17 0.30 21.38 -15.01
CA THR A 17 -1.08 20.87 -15.09
C THR A 17 -1.46 19.96 -13.92
N PHE A 18 -0.47 19.32 -13.31
CA PHE A 18 -0.68 18.43 -12.15
C PHE A 18 -0.60 19.20 -10.81
N ILE A 19 0.39 20.11 -10.67
CA ILE A 19 0.70 20.73 -9.37
C ILE A 19 0.08 22.12 -9.22
N ASN A 20 0.09 22.92 -10.29
CA ASN A 20 -0.33 24.32 -10.25
C ASN A 20 -1.79 24.54 -10.67
N ARG A 21 -2.72 23.78 -10.06
CA ARG A 21 -4.17 23.95 -10.28
C ARG A 21 -4.93 23.82 -8.96
N PRO A 22 -6.16 24.37 -8.88
CA PRO A 22 -7.05 24.10 -7.75
C PRO A 22 -7.24 22.58 -7.55
N SER A 23 -7.28 22.15 -6.29
CA SER A 23 -7.50 20.73 -5.98
C SER A 23 -8.89 20.30 -6.44
N ASN A 24 -8.95 19.19 -7.17
CA ASN A 24 -10.17 18.51 -7.57
C ASN A 24 -10.40 17.21 -6.78
N VAL A 25 -9.64 16.98 -5.71
CA VAL A 25 -9.70 15.78 -4.90
C VAL A 25 -10.68 15.99 -3.74
N ASP A 26 -11.79 15.25 -3.72
CA ASP A 26 -12.69 15.17 -2.59
C ASP A 26 -12.35 13.97 -1.71
N ILE A 27 -11.79 14.25 -0.53
CA ILE A 27 -11.44 13.23 0.48
C ILE A 27 -12.46 13.11 1.62
N ASN A 28 -13.61 13.76 1.52
CA ASN A 28 -14.67 13.64 2.50
C ASN A 28 -15.46 12.33 2.36
N LYS A 29 -14.86 11.34 1.73
CA LYS A 29 -15.43 10.00 1.55
C LYS A 29 -14.92 9.05 2.64
N LYS A 30 -15.71 7.99 2.89
CA LYS A 30 -15.32 6.92 3.83
C LYS A 30 -14.13 6.09 3.33
N PHE A 31 -13.99 6.00 2.00
CA PHE A 31 -12.93 5.27 1.33
C PHE A 31 -12.34 6.18 0.23
N VAL A 32 -11.01 6.38 0.30
CA VAL A 32 -10.27 7.24 -0.64
C VAL A 32 -9.03 6.50 -1.09
N VAL A 33 -8.77 6.47 -2.38
CA VAL A 33 -7.59 5.87 -2.98
C VAL A 33 -6.79 6.93 -3.73
N PHE A 34 -5.50 7.04 -3.41
CA PHE A 34 -4.54 7.83 -4.17
C PHE A 34 -3.72 6.87 -5.04
N SER A 35 -4.03 6.83 -6.34
CA SER A 35 -3.26 6.02 -7.28
C SER A 35 -2.12 6.84 -7.86
N VAL A 36 -0.90 6.32 -7.72
CA VAL A 36 0.33 6.89 -8.32
C VAL A 36 0.94 5.93 -9.35
N ARG A 37 0.19 4.88 -9.73
CA ARG A 37 0.68 3.78 -10.56
C ARG A 37 1.15 4.27 -11.92
N ASP A 38 0.34 5.06 -12.61
CA ASP A 38 0.58 5.50 -13.98
C ASP A 38 1.34 6.82 -14.07
N MET A 39 1.90 7.27 -12.95
CA MET A 39 2.66 8.51 -12.86
C MET A 39 4.11 8.28 -13.29
N GLU A 40 4.70 9.27 -13.97
CA GLU A 40 6.13 9.28 -14.33
C GLU A 40 7.00 9.14 -13.07
N ASP A 41 8.06 8.34 -13.15
CA ASP A 41 8.93 8.03 -12.01
C ASP A 41 9.57 9.26 -11.37
N GLU A 42 9.89 10.29 -12.17
CA GLU A 42 10.41 11.57 -11.65
C GLU A 42 9.38 12.34 -10.80
N LEU A 43 8.10 12.17 -11.09
CA LEU A 43 7.03 12.89 -10.40
C LEU A 43 6.54 12.14 -9.15
N LYS A 44 6.70 10.81 -9.12
CA LYS A 44 6.25 9.96 -8.00
C LYS A 44 6.73 10.45 -6.63
N PRO A 45 8.02 10.78 -6.41
CA PRO A 45 8.48 11.25 -5.10
C PRO A 45 7.77 12.53 -4.64
N VAL A 46 7.56 13.48 -5.57
CA VAL A 46 6.88 14.73 -5.28
C VAL A 46 5.40 14.49 -4.96
N ALA A 47 4.73 13.66 -5.75
CA ALA A 47 3.34 13.29 -5.51
C ALA A 47 3.17 12.57 -4.16
N MET A 48 4.04 11.60 -3.85
CA MET A 48 4.04 10.89 -2.58
C MET A 48 4.23 11.85 -1.40
N TYR A 49 5.15 12.80 -1.53
CA TYR A 49 5.38 13.84 -0.52
C TYR A 49 4.11 14.67 -0.29
N ILE A 50 3.49 15.19 -1.35
CA ILE A 50 2.27 16.00 -1.26
C ILE A 50 1.13 15.21 -0.64
N VAL A 51 0.87 13.99 -1.13
CA VAL A 51 -0.22 13.13 -0.67
C VAL A 51 -0.04 12.76 0.81
N THR A 52 1.17 12.35 1.20
CA THR A 52 1.45 11.93 2.58
C THR A 52 1.32 13.10 3.56
N HIS A 53 1.83 14.29 3.20
CA HIS A 53 1.66 15.50 4.00
C HIS A 53 0.21 15.93 4.11
N TYR A 54 -0.55 15.84 3.03
CA TYR A 54 -1.97 16.14 3.02
C TYR A 54 -2.76 15.19 3.94
N ILE A 55 -2.52 13.89 3.82
CA ILE A 55 -3.12 12.86 4.70
C ILE A 55 -2.79 13.17 6.17
N TRP A 56 -1.53 13.43 6.49
CA TRP A 56 -1.10 13.69 7.86
C TRP A 56 -1.73 14.94 8.44
N ASN A 57 -1.80 16.03 7.67
CA ASN A 57 -2.46 17.25 8.09
C ASN A 57 -3.96 17.03 8.35
N THR A 58 -4.62 16.24 7.51
CA THR A 58 -6.03 15.89 7.68
C THR A 58 -6.26 15.04 8.94
N ILE A 59 -5.38 14.07 9.22
CA ILE A 59 -5.45 13.21 10.41
C ILE A 59 -5.31 14.04 11.68
N ARG A 60 -4.35 14.98 11.71
CA ARG A 60 -4.12 15.84 12.89
C ARG A 60 -5.24 16.84 13.17
N LYS A 61 -5.86 17.37 12.12
CA LYS A 61 -6.94 18.35 12.26
C LYS A 61 -8.24 17.75 12.75
N ASN A 62 -8.48 16.48 12.46
CA ASN A 62 -9.74 15.83 12.79
C ASN A 62 -9.46 14.41 13.33
N LEU A 63 -9.57 14.26 14.64
CA LEU A 63 -9.31 13.01 15.34
C LEU A 63 -10.48 12.02 15.13
N LYS A 64 -10.34 11.13 14.16
CA LYS A 64 -11.27 10.03 13.87
C LYS A 64 -10.48 8.73 13.72
N LYS A 65 -11.11 7.59 14.01
CA LYS A 65 -10.54 6.29 13.69
C LYS A 65 -10.36 6.16 12.17
N ARG A 66 -9.15 5.92 11.73
CA ARG A 66 -8.77 5.75 10.32
C ARG A 66 -7.80 4.60 10.16
N LEU A 67 -7.85 3.99 8.99
CA LEU A 67 -6.84 3.06 8.52
C LEU A 67 -6.19 3.66 7.27
N LEU A 68 -4.87 3.83 7.32
CA LEU A 68 -4.05 4.16 6.16
C LEU A 68 -3.38 2.88 5.69
N VAL A 69 -3.68 2.49 4.46
CA VAL A 69 -3.04 1.37 3.79
C VAL A 69 -2.04 1.93 2.78
N VAL A 70 -0.80 1.51 2.88
CA VAL A 70 0.28 1.87 1.95
C VAL A 70 0.68 0.59 1.24
N ASP A 71 0.23 0.47 0.00
CA ASP A 71 0.62 -0.63 -0.88
C ASP A 71 1.97 -0.32 -1.53
N GLU A 72 2.75 -1.35 -1.84
CA GLU A 72 4.13 -1.26 -2.34
C GLU A 72 5.00 -0.32 -1.49
N ALA A 73 4.91 -0.48 -0.16
CA ALA A 73 5.54 0.42 0.82
C ALA A 73 7.07 0.51 0.68
N TRP A 74 7.73 -0.45 0.02
CA TRP A 74 9.16 -0.41 -0.31
C TRP A 74 9.53 0.82 -1.17
N TRP A 75 8.59 1.31 -1.98
CA TRP A 75 8.77 2.54 -2.74
C TRP A 75 9.01 3.75 -1.85
N MET A 76 8.34 3.82 -0.71
CA MET A 76 8.56 4.91 0.24
C MET A 76 9.93 4.84 0.91
N MET A 77 10.58 3.68 0.91
CA MET A 77 11.92 3.51 1.47
C MET A 77 13.04 4.04 0.56
N LYS A 78 12.75 4.33 -0.72
CA LYS A 78 13.73 4.88 -1.67
C LYS A 78 14.15 6.32 -1.38
N SER A 79 13.35 7.09 -0.68
CA SER A 79 13.62 8.48 -0.30
C SER A 79 13.61 8.60 1.22
N GLU A 80 14.60 9.26 1.79
CA GLU A 80 14.69 9.48 3.24
C GLU A 80 13.47 10.24 3.77
N ASP A 81 12.99 11.24 3.04
CA ASP A 81 11.82 12.03 3.43
C ASP A 81 10.56 11.19 3.58
N THR A 82 10.27 10.33 2.58
CA THR A 82 9.08 9.47 2.62
C THR A 82 9.23 8.33 3.62
N ALA A 83 10.43 7.76 3.78
CA ALA A 83 10.70 6.71 4.75
C ALA A 83 10.59 7.21 6.20
N SER A 84 11.20 8.36 6.51
CA SER A 84 11.10 8.99 7.84
C SER A 84 9.67 9.40 8.17
N PHE A 85 8.91 9.84 7.15
CA PHE A 85 7.50 10.17 7.29
C PHE A 85 6.66 8.93 7.66
N LEU A 86 6.81 7.83 6.93
CA LEU A 86 6.11 6.56 7.21
C LEU A 86 6.46 6.03 8.61
N TYR A 87 7.72 6.08 8.98
CA TYR A 87 8.18 5.73 10.31
C TYR A 87 7.56 6.62 11.42
N SER A 88 7.47 7.93 11.17
CA SER A 88 6.81 8.86 12.09
C SER A 88 5.33 8.52 12.27
N MET A 89 4.65 8.11 11.21
CA MET A 89 3.26 7.63 11.30
C MET A 89 3.16 6.33 12.08
N ALA A 90 4.03 5.36 11.84
CA ALA A 90 4.06 4.11 12.60
C ALA A 90 4.23 4.35 14.11
N LYS A 91 5.11 5.27 14.49
CA LYS A 91 5.34 5.62 15.91
C LYS A 91 4.22 6.43 16.56
N ARG A 92 3.61 7.35 15.81
CA ARG A 92 2.71 8.37 16.38
C ARG A 92 1.25 8.13 16.05
N GLY A 93 0.93 7.28 15.07
CA GLY A 93 -0.41 7.07 14.55
C GLY A 93 -1.44 6.78 15.64
N ARG A 94 -1.07 5.96 16.64
CA ARG A 94 -1.94 5.62 17.78
C ARG A 94 -2.49 6.85 18.51
N LYS A 95 -1.70 7.93 18.65
CA LYS A 95 -2.14 9.18 19.31
C LYS A 95 -3.20 9.94 18.51
N TYR A 96 -3.35 9.61 17.23
CA TYR A 96 -4.29 10.26 16.29
C TYR A 96 -5.38 9.30 15.81
N TYR A 97 -5.57 8.17 16.52
CA TYR A 97 -6.51 7.10 16.14
C TYR A 97 -6.26 6.55 14.73
N LEU A 98 -5.01 6.57 14.28
CA LEU A 98 -4.58 6.04 12.99
C LEU A 98 -4.04 4.62 13.15
N GLY A 99 -4.65 3.66 12.47
CA GLY A 99 -4.04 2.39 12.11
C GLY A 99 -3.21 2.56 10.83
N LEU A 100 -2.02 2.01 10.80
CA LEU A 100 -1.16 1.97 9.62
C LEU A 100 -0.98 0.51 9.20
N ALA A 101 -1.29 0.22 7.93
CA ALA A 101 -0.98 -1.05 7.29
C ALA A 101 -0.01 -0.80 6.15
N THR A 102 1.13 -1.45 6.17
CA THR A 102 2.13 -1.43 5.10
C THR A 102 2.14 -2.78 4.40
N ILE A 103 2.03 -2.78 3.08
CA ILE A 103 2.06 -3.97 2.24
C ILE A 103 3.29 -3.85 1.34
N THR A 104 4.06 -4.90 1.24
CA THR A 104 5.23 -4.92 0.35
C THR A 104 5.46 -6.33 -0.18
N GLN A 105 5.82 -6.41 -1.46
CA GLN A 105 6.30 -7.63 -2.10
C GLN A 105 7.81 -7.77 -1.94
N ASP A 106 8.54 -6.67 -1.83
CA ASP A 106 9.98 -6.65 -1.64
C ASP A 106 10.33 -6.34 -0.18
N ALA A 107 10.29 -7.39 0.64
CA ALA A 107 10.66 -7.31 2.05
C ALA A 107 12.15 -6.98 2.24
N ALA A 108 13.03 -7.46 1.35
CA ALA A 108 14.45 -7.22 1.45
C ALA A 108 14.78 -5.73 1.25
N ASP A 109 14.22 -5.10 0.22
CA ASP A 109 14.42 -3.66 -0.02
C ASP A 109 13.78 -2.80 1.07
N PHE A 110 12.61 -3.21 1.58
CA PHE A 110 11.98 -2.54 2.70
C PHE A 110 12.88 -2.57 3.96
N MET A 111 13.51 -3.72 4.25
CA MET A 111 14.38 -3.91 5.43
C MET A 111 15.75 -3.26 5.32
N LYS A 112 16.25 -2.99 4.10
CA LYS A 112 17.53 -2.27 3.90
C LYS A 112 17.47 -0.84 4.41
N SER A 113 16.29 -0.24 4.42
CA SER A 113 16.10 1.11 4.97
C SER A 113 16.27 1.10 6.49
N PRO A 114 16.97 2.09 7.10
CA PRO A 114 17.06 2.23 8.55
C PRO A 114 15.70 2.43 9.22
N TYR A 115 14.66 2.76 8.45
CA TYR A 115 13.28 2.92 8.90
C TYR A 115 12.44 1.65 8.80
N GLY A 116 12.81 0.70 7.92
CA GLY A 116 12.03 -0.50 7.64
C GLY A 116 11.89 -1.42 8.84
N VAL A 117 13.00 -1.86 9.42
CA VAL A 117 12.99 -2.73 10.61
C VAL A 117 12.21 -2.10 11.78
N PRO A 118 12.42 -0.82 12.13
CA PRO A 118 11.61 -0.17 13.17
C PRO A 118 10.11 -0.11 12.86
N ILE A 119 9.70 0.02 11.61
CA ILE A 119 8.27 -0.03 11.23
C ILE A 119 7.70 -1.42 11.50
N VAL A 120 8.40 -2.46 11.06
CA VAL A 120 8.01 -3.85 11.28
C VAL A 120 7.91 -4.18 12.77
N THR A 121 8.93 -3.86 13.55
CA THR A 121 8.96 -4.17 15.00
C THR A 121 7.90 -3.39 15.80
N ASN A 122 7.41 -2.26 15.30
CA ASN A 122 6.29 -1.53 15.89
C ASN A 122 4.91 -2.06 15.43
N SER A 123 4.87 -2.99 14.47
CA SER A 123 3.61 -3.57 13.98
C SER A 123 3.16 -4.70 14.88
N SER A 124 2.00 -4.55 15.53
CA SER A 124 1.44 -5.57 16.43
C SER A 124 0.83 -6.77 15.68
N ILE A 125 0.47 -6.56 14.41
CA ILE A 125 -0.06 -7.59 13.52
C ILE A 125 0.85 -7.64 12.31
N GLN A 126 1.29 -8.85 11.95
CA GLN A 126 2.13 -9.07 10.77
C GLN A 126 1.65 -10.31 10.04
N LEU A 127 1.69 -10.27 8.72
CA LEU A 127 1.32 -11.37 7.86
C LEU A 127 2.45 -11.64 6.88
N LEU A 128 3.06 -12.78 6.98
CA LEU A 128 4.07 -13.26 6.04
C LEU A 128 3.43 -14.31 5.13
N LEU A 129 3.33 -13.99 3.86
CA LEU A 129 2.90 -14.91 2.82
C LEU A 129 4.13 -15.58 2.18
N LYS A 130 3.94 -16.32 1.09
CA LYS A 130 5.03 -16.99 0.35
C LYS A 130 6.22 -16.07 0.13
N GLN A 131 7.41 -16.59 0.37
CA GLN A 131 8.67 -15.86 0.21
C GLN A 131 9.59 -16.53 -0.80
N SER A 132 10.52 -15.73 -1.34
CA SER A 132 11.56 -16.25 -2.23
C SER A 132 12.79 -16.72 -1.45
N PRO A 133 13.58 -17.67 -2.00
CA PRO A 133 14.85 -18.08 -1.38
C PRO A 133 15.84 -16.93 -1.15
N SER A 134 15.77 -15.87 -1.96
CA SER A 134 16.66 -14.71 -1.84
C SER A 134 16.33 -13.79 -0.65
N THR A 135 15.08 -13.79 -0.17
CA THR A 135 14.63 -12.90 0.90
C THR A 135 14.44 -13.59 2.24
N ILE A 136 14.27 -14.91 2.24
CA ILE A 136 13.86 -15.67 3.42
C ILE A 136 14.84 -15.57 4.59
N GLU A 137 16.15 -15.49 4.34
CA GLU A 137 17.16 -15.38 5.39
C GLU A 137 17.07 -14.06 6.18
N VAL A 138 16.73 -12.96 5.48
CA VAL A 138 16.51 -11.65 6.13
C VAL A 138 15.27 -11.71 6.99
N LEU A 139 14.21 -12.35 6.49
CA LEU A 139 12.95 -12.48 7.23
C LEU A 139 13.11 -13.43 8.42
N GLN A 140 13.78 -14.55 8.27
CA GLN A 140 14.06 -15.48 9.36
C GLN A 140 14.71 -14.76 10.55
N LYS A 141 15.73 -13.95 10.29
CA LYS A 141 16.41 -13.16 11.32
C LYS A 141 15.53 -12.08 11.93
N THR A 142 14.75 -11.38 11.10
CA THR A 142 13.93 -10.25 11.55
C THR A 142 12.74 -10.69 12.40
N PHE A 143 12.11 -11.80 12.03
CA PHE A 143 10.91 -12.34 12.69
C PHE A 143 11.21 -13.50 13.65
N ASN A 144 12.49 -13.88 13.82
CA ASN A 144 12.94 -15.04 14.61
C ASN A 144 12.19 -16.33 14.22
N LEU A 145 12.09 -16.61 12.92
CA LEU A 145 11.42 -17.81 12.43
C LEU A 145 12.26 -19.04 12.71
N THR A 146 11.60 -20.15 13.05
CA THR A 146 12.23 -21.46 13.08
C THR A 146 12.56 -21.94 11.67
N ASP A 147 13.36 -23.01 11.55
CA ASP A 147 13.68 -23.58 10.23
C ASP A 147 12.43 -24.17 9.57
N GLU A 148 11.51 -24.76 10.35
CA GLU A 148 10.23 -25.28 9.85
C GLU A 148 9.34 -24.16 9.30
N GLU A 149 9.27 -23.03 9.97
CA GLU A 149 8.51 -21.83 9.52
C GLU A 149 9.12 -21.23 8.27
N LYS A 150 10.45 -21.20 8.17
CA LYS A 150 11.17 -20.79 6.97
C LYS A 150 10.78 -21.68 5.79
N TYR A 151 10.81 -23.00 5.94
CA TYR A 151 10.42 -23.93 4.89
C TYR A 151 8.93 -23.79 4.54
N LEU A 152 8.06 -23.59 5.54
CA LEU A 152 6.65 -23.33 5.31
C LEU A 152 6.45 -22.12 4.39
N LEU A 153 7.13 -21.00 4.64
CA LEU A 153 7.00 -19.80 3.81
C LEU A 153 7.55 -19.98 2.40
N LEU A 154 8.60 -20.80 2.20
CA LEU A 154 9.13 -21.10 0.88
C LEU A 154 8.17 -21.96 0.05
N GLU A 155 7.50 -22.92 0.69
CA GLU A 155 6.61 -23.89 0.04
C GLU A 155 5.14 -23.44 -0.01
N SER A 156 4.78 -22.36 0.70
CA SER A 156 3.41 -21.84 0.78
C SER A 156 2.77 -21.66 -0.60
N GLY A 157 1.51 -22.02 -0.71
CA GLY A 157 0.65 -21.70 -1.85
C GLY A 157 0.06 -20.30 -1.75
N VAL A 158 -0.84 -19.99 -2.69
CA VAL A 158 -1.57 -18.72 -2.68
C VAL A 158 -2.45 -18.64 -1.43
N GLY A 159 -2.36 -17.54 -0.70
CA GLY A 159 -3.11 -17.29 0.53
C GLY A 159 -2.58 -18.01 1.76
N GLU A 160 -1.52 -18.81 1.64
CA GLU A 160 -0.89 -19.51 2.77
C GLU A 160 0.27 -18.68 3.33
N GLY A 161 0.47 -18.77 4.65
CA GLY A 161 1.55 -18.04 5.30
C GLY A 161 1.47 -18.12 6.81
N ILE A 162 2.14 -17.19 7.49
CA ILE A 162 2.21 -17.10 8.94
C ILE A 162 1.64 -15.75 9.39
N PHE A 163 0.68 -15.82 10.30
CA PHE A 163 0.07 -14.64 10.93
C PHE A 163 0.62 -14.45 12.34
N PHE A 164 1.09 -13.25 12.61
CA PHE A 164 1.59 -12.84 13.92
C PHE A 164 0.61 -11.88 14.58
N ALA A 165 0.36 -12.11 15.86
CA ALA A 165 -0.39 -11.21 16.74
C ALA A 165 0.43 -11.01 18.03
N GLY A 166 1.22 -9.95 18.08
CA GLY A 166 2.21 -9.74 19.11
C GLY A 166 3.31 -10.82 19.07
N LEU A 167 3.50 -11.54 20.18
CA LEU A 167 4.49 -12.61 20.28
C LEU A 167 3.97 -14.00 19.82
N LYS A 168 2.68 -14.12 19.55
CA LYS A 168 2.07 -15.39 19.10
C LYS A 168 1.94 -15.37 17.59
N HIS A 169 2.20 -16.53 16.99
CA HIS A 169 2.02 -16.71 15.55
C HIS A 169 1.49 -18.09 15.22
N VAL A 170 0.87 -18.20 14.05
CA VAL A 170 0.21 -19.42 13.58
C VAL A 170 0.25 -19.45 12.06
N ALA A 171 0.42 -20.66 11.52
CA ALA A 171 0.24 -20.89 10.10
C ALA A 171 -1.23 -20.71 9.72
N ILE A 172 -1.50 -20.01 8.64
CA ILE A 172 -2.85 -19.72 8.15
C ILE A 172 -2.99 -20.02 6.66
N LYS A 173 -4.24 -20.24 6.27
CA LYS A 173 -4.67 -20.22 4.88
C LYS A 173 -5.87 -19.30 4.74
N ILE A 174 -5.71 -18.26 3.92
CA ILE A 174 -6.79 -17.33 3.60
C ILE A 174 -7.59 -17.92 2.45
N VAL A 175 -8.89 -18.09 2.67
CA VAL A 175 -9.84 -18.59 1.67
C VAL A 175 -10.87 -17.51 1.43
N SER A 176 -10.89 -16.94 0.22
CA SER A 176 -11.93 -16.00 -0.19
C SER A 176 -13.25 -16.73 -0.49
N SER A 177 -14.35 -16.07 -0.19
CA SER A 177 -15.65 -16.51 -0.72
C SER A 177 -15.71 -16.25 -2.23
N TYR A 178 -16.63 -16.92 -2.92
CA TYR A 178 -16.85 -16.68 -4.35
C TYR A 178 -17.10 -15.19 -4.68
N THR A 179 -17.90 -14.51 -3.85
CA THR A 179 -18.22 -13.09 -4.05
C THR A 179 -16.99 -12.21 -3.84
N GLU A 180 -16.17 -12.48 -2.83
CA GLU A 180 -14.93 -11.74 -2.61
C GLU A 180 -13.96 -11.96 -3.75
N ASP A 181 -13.82 -13.21 -4.23
CA ASP A 181 -12.93 -13.54 -5.34
C ASP A 181 -13.28 -12.77 -6.62
N GLN A 182 -14.58 -12.61 -6.92
CA GLN A 182 -15.05 -11.78 -8.04
C GLN A 182 -14.69 -10.28 -7.91
N ILE A 183 -14.43 -9.80 -6.70
CA ILE A 183 -14.07 -8.39 -6.46
C ILE A 183 -12.55 -8.21 -6.47
N ILE A 184 -11.82 -9.16 -5.88
CA ILE A 184 -10.38 -9.01 -5.62
C ILE A 184 -9.50 -9.67 -6.69
N THR A 185 -10.06 -10.48 -7.59
CA THR A 185 -9.27 -11.18 -8.62
C THR A 185 -8.43 -10.21 -9.45
N SER A 186 -7.18 -10.58 -9.67
CA SER A 186 -6.25 -9.90 -10.58
C SER A 186 -6.00 -10.72 -11.87
N ASP A 187 -6.63 -11.88 -12.02
CA ASP A 187 -6.52 -12.70 -13.22
C ASP A 187 -7.16 -11.99 -14.43
N PRO A 188 -6.40 -11.71 -15.50
CA PRO A 188 -6.91 -10.96 -16.64
C PRO A 188 -8.11 -11.63 -17.34
N SER A 189 -8.14 -12.97 -17.39
CA SER A 189 -9.23 -13.72 -18.03
C SER A 189 -10.52 -13.62 -17.23
N GLN A 190 -10.44 -13.71 -15.90
CA GLN A 190 -11.58 -13.51 -15.01
C GLN A 190 -12.08 -12.07 -15.05
N ILE A 191 -11.18 -11.08 -15.04
CA ILE A 191 -11.55 -9.65 -15.16
C ILE A 191 -12.31 -9.39 -16.45
N LEU A 192 -11.88 -9.95 -17.59
CA LEU A 192 -12.57 -9.80 -18.87
C LEU A 192 -13.96 -10.45 -18.83
N SER A 193 -14.07 -11.64 -18.28
CA SER A 193 -15.35 -12.34 -18.13
C SER A 193 -16.34 -11.57 -17.25
N ILE A 194 -15.87 -11.01 -16.13
CA ILE A 194 -16.68 -10.19 -15.23
C ILE A 194 -17.14 -8.89 -15.92
N LYS A 195 -16.26 -8.23 -16.67
CA LYS A 195 -16.60 -7.03 -17.43
C LYS A 195 -17.65 -7.30 -18.49
N LYS A 196 -17.52 -8.42 -19.22
CA LYS A 196 -18.49 -8.84 -20.23
C LYS A 196 -19.85 -9.11 -19.60
N ALA A 197 -19.91 -9.91 -18.52
CA ALA A 197 -21.16 -10.19 -17.83
C ALA A 197 -21.86 -8.93 -17.30
N LYS A 198 -21.09 -7.94 -16.82
CA LYS A 198 -21.65 -6.63 -16.39
C LYS A 198 -22.18 -5.81 -17.55
N SER A 199 -21.55 -5.87 -18.73
CA SER A 199 -22.03 -5.19 -19.94
C SER A 199 -23.34 -5.81 -20.43
N ASP A 200 -23.38 -7.14 -20.52
CA ASP A 200 -24.56 -7.88 -20.95
C ASP A 200 -25.77 -7.59 -20.04
N LEU A 201 -25.58 -7.60 -18.72
CA LEU A 201 -26.62 -7.24 -17.76
C LEU A 201 -27.10 -5.78 -17.87
N ALA A 202 -26.20 -4.85 -18.20
CA ALA A 202 -26.57 -3.44 -18.38
C ALA A 202 -27.38 -3.24 -19.66
N GLU A 203 -27.06 -3.97 -20.72
CA GLU A 203 -27.82 -3.95 -21.97
C GLU A 203 -29.23 -4.55 -21.79
N GLU A 204 -29.34 -5.69 -21.11
CA GLU A 204 -30.64 -6.30 -20.76
C GLU A 204 -31.49 -5.36 -19.90
N ALA A 205 -30.91 -4.69 -18.90
CA ALA A 205 -31.62 -3.75 -18.05
C ALA A 205 -32.11 -2.51 -18.79
N THR A 206 -31.44 -2.11 -19.86
CA THR A 206 -31.90 -1.01 -20.74
C THR A 206 -32.98 -1.47 -21.72
N ALA A 207 -32.90 -2.69 -22.23
CA ALA A 207 -33.91 -3.25 -23.14
C ALA A 207 -35.26 -3.52 -22.45
N VAL A 208 -35.28 -3.81 -21.15
CA VAL A 208 -36.51 -4.00 -20.35
C VAL A 208 -37.22 -2.68 -20.02
N LYS A 209 -36.53 -1.54 -20.13
CA LYS A 209 -37.08 -0.21 -19.86
C LYS A 209 -37.58 0.55 -21.11
N SER A 210 -37.32 0.02 -22.27
CA SER A 210 -37.84 0.51 -23.56
C SER A 210 -39.10 -0.24 -23.98
#